data_7141ae61a4359ac76147ff5672e4fcd1
#
_entry.id   7141ae61a4359ac76147ff5672e4fcd1
#
_cell.length_a   1.000
_cell.length_b   1.000
_cell.length_c   1.000
_cell.angle_alpha   90.00
_cell.angle_beta   90.00
_cell.angle_gamma   90.00
#
_symmetry.space_group_name_H-M   'P 1'
#
loop_
_entity.id
_entity.type
_entity.pdbx_description
1 polymer ?
#
loop_
_entity_poly.entity_id
_entity_poly.type
_entity_poly.pdbx_seq_one_letter_code
_entity_poly.pdbx_strand_id
1 'polypeptide(L)'
;MLGAGTRPYPRALRGGGHALLTARYRPGTAEALILRRGPLVHNGAVPNTSHPDSSGLNRQVLSLAVPALGALIAEPLFVLADSAMVGHLGAVSLAGLSLASTILTTTVGLFVFLAYATTATTARLFGAGRRTEGLRAGVDGMWLALLLGLGAGAFLGLTAPWLTAAMGADGAVAQAAVSYLRASCPGLPGMFVVLAATGVLRGLLDTRTPFVVATAGAVFNVVVNAILLYGVGMGIAGSGAGTAIAQTAMALALAGPIARAARAAGVGLLPHRQGLRASLGSGTPLLIRSLSLRAAILATVWAATALGEVSLAAHQVVNALWTFAAFALDALAVAAQALIGTALGQAQRADADSAAPEAEALTEEEAGAAAATDGWSIDELLKRMLAWGAGTGALIGVLMAAGAAWLPRAFTSDPGVIAAATPTLLVAASAQPLAGVVFLLDGVLMGAGDGRYLARAGLVTLVPYVPLALLIGGGVLPGAGGATSGLVLLWIAFAWVFMAARGATTYLRSRGTAWRH
;
A
#
# COMPACT_ATOMS: atom_id res chain seq x y z
N MET A 1 -71.14 -40.78 -7.10
CA MET A 1 -71.86 -39.84 -7.99
C MET A 1 -70.93 -38.67 -8.19
N LEU A 2 -70.40 -38.57 -9.41
CA LEU A 2 -70.25 -37.40 -10.27
C LEU A 2 -69.45 -36.22 -9.68
N GLY A 3 -68.43 -35.67 -10.29
CA GLY A 3 -67.99 -35.79 -11.68
C GLY A 3 -66.73 -34.86 -11.85
N ALA A 4 -65.97 -35.22 -12.83
CA ALA A 4 -64.76 -34.60 -13.33
C ALA A 4 -65.00 -33.20 -13.87
N GLY A 5 -63.95 -32.34 -13.82
CA GLY A 5 -63.91 -31.05 -14.47
C GLY A 5 -62.50 -30.62 -14.75
N THR A 6 -61.90 -31.21 -15.77
CA THR A 6 -60.70 -30.69 -16.45
C THR A 6 -61.03 -29.45 -17.24
N ARG A 7 -60.24 -28.38 -17.12
CA ARG A 7 -60.19 -27.27 -18.08
C ARG A 7 -58.79 -27.04 -18.64
N PRO A 8 -58.68 -26.78 -19.95
CA PRO A 8 -57.44 -26.88 -20.69
C PRO A 8 -56.71 -25.50 -20.78
N TYR A 9 -55.39 -25.56 -21.01
CA TYR A 9 -54.53 -24.46 -21.45
C TYR A 9 -54.97 -23.92 -22.83
N PRO A 10 -54.84 -22.63 -23.06
CA PRO A 10 -54.81 -22.09 -24.43
C PRO A 10 -53.37 -21.88 -24.92
N ARG A 11 -53.23 -22.27 -26.17
CA ARG A 11 -52.07 -22.17 -27.04
C ARG A 11 -51.69 -20.72 -27.40
N ALA A 12 -50.42 -20.61 -27.71
CA ALA A 12 -49.63 -19.52 -28.32
C ALA A 12 -50.40 -18.63 -29.33
N LEU A 13 -50.03 -17.34 -29.28
CA LEU A 13 -50.06 -16.45 -30.45
C LEU A 13 -48.66 -15.83 -30.63
N ARG A 14 -48.09 -16.12 -31.81
CA ARG A 14 -46.96 -15.42 -32.42
C ARG A 14 -47.42 -14.04 -32.89
N GLY A 15 -46.53 -13.05 -32.80
CA GLY A 15 -46.65 -11.84 -33.63
C GLY A 15 -45.93 -10.61 -33.03
N GLY A 16 -44.74 -10.34 -33.48
CA GLY A 16 -44.25 -9.14 -34.14
C GLY A 16 -44.20 -7.86 -33.31
N GLY A 17 -43.03 -7.29 -33.21
CA GLY A 17 -42.86 -5.91 -32.85
C GLY A 17 -41.45 -5.55 -32.33
N HIS A 18 -40.47 -5.47 -33.22
CA HIS A 18 -39.20 -4.81 -32.96
C HIS A 18 -39.43 -3.35 -32.60
N ALA A 19 -39.08 -2.99 -31.36
CA ALA A 19 -38.77 -1.59 -31.04
C ALA A 19 -37.31 -1.54 -30.58
N LEU A 20 -36.44 -1.23 -31.54
CA LEU A 20 -35.03 -0.88 -31.32
C LEU A 20 -34.93 0.42 -30.55
N LEU A 21 -34.68 0.34 -29.26
CA LEU A 21 -34.11 1.46 -28.50
C LEU A 21 -32.59 1.33 -28.56
N THR A 22 -32.00 1.85 -29.65
CA THR A 22 -30.57 2.09 -29.76
C THR A 22 -30.16 3.24 -28.85
N ALA A 23 -29.91 2.93 -27.58
CA ALA A 23 -29.12 3.81 -26.76
C ALA A 23 -27.66 3.73 -27.23
N ARG A 24 -27.21 4.77 -27.94
CA ARG A 24 -25.80 4.95 -28.32
C ARG A 24 -24.96 5.05 -27.06
N TYR A 25 -24.28 3.96 -26.72
CA TYR A 25 -23.31 3.89 -25.63
C TYR A 25 -21.97 4.43 -26.12
N ARG A 26 -21.50 5.54 -25.54
CA ARG A 26 -20.12 6.05 -25.73
C ARG A 26 -19.18 5.24 -24.82
N PRO A 27 -18.17 4.54 -25.35
CA PRO A 27 -17.17 3.87 -24.53
C PRO A 27 -16.16 4.92 -24.03
N GLY A 28 -16.05 5.11 -22.73
CA GLY A 28 -15.03 6.01 -22.17
C GLY A 28 -15.20 6.44 -20.72
N THR A 29 -15.91 5.70 -19.88
CA THR A 29 -16.01 6.06 -18.46
C THR A 29 -15.49 4.92 -17.56
N ALA A 30 -14.91 5.28 -16.42
CA ALA A 30 -14.41 4.36 -15.41
C ALA A 30 -15.42 3.29 -14.95
N GLU A 31 -16.71 3.53 -15.16
CA GLU A 31 -17.80 2.56 -14.93
C GLU A 31 -17.67 1.29 -15.79
N ALA A 32 -17.23 1.43 -17.04
CA ALA A 32 -17.02 0.28 -17.93
C ALA A 32 -15.81 -0.56 -17.48
N LEU A 33 -14.86 0.01 -16.74
CA LEU A 33 -13.67 -0.68 -16.25
C LEU A 33 -13.98 -1.57 -15.04
N ILE A 34 -14.89 -1.12 -14.17
CA ILE A 34 -15.30 -1.88 -12.97
C ILE A 34 -16.32 -2.98 -13.30
N LEU A 35 -17.17 -2.74 -14.31
CA LEU A 35 -18.25 -3.65 -14.69
C LEU A 35 -17.89 -4.58 -15.87
N ARG A 36 -16.84 -4.30 -16.66
CA ARG A 36 -16.56 -4.97 -17.96
C ARG A 36 -15.31 -5.83 -18.03
N ARG A 37 -14.57 -6.08 -16.97
CA ARG A 37 -13.44 -7.01 -17.01
C ARG A 37 -13.71 -8.30 -16.25
N GLY A 38 -14.69 -9.08 -16.76
CA GLY A 38 -14.55 -10.51 -16.75
C GLY A 38 -13.50 -10.91 -17.80
N PRO A 39 -12.71 -11.98 -17.60
CA PRO A 39 -11.76 -12.45 -18.59
C PRO A 39 -12.53 -12.80 -19.87
N LEU A 40 -11.97 -12.42 -21.03
CA LEU A 40 -12.42 -12.88 -22.33
C LEU A 40 -12.35 -14.42 -22.33
N VAL A 41 -13.48 -15.07 -22.15
CA VAL A 41 -13.60 -16.53 -22.31
C VAL A 41 -13.48 -16.80 -23.81
N HIS A 42 -12.34 -17.33 -24.21
CA HIS A 42 -12.18 -17.96 -25.51
C HIS A 42 -12.89 -19.32 -25.45
N ASN A 43 -14.01 -19.47 -26.17
CA ASN A 43 -14.67 -20.74 -26.39
C ASN A 43 -13.70 -21.72 -27.08
N GLY A 44 -13.42 -22.84 -26.47
CA GLY A 44 -12.79 -23.96 -27.12
C GLY A 44 -12.04 -24.89 -26.18
N ALA A 45 -12.58 -26.10 -26.02
CA ALA A 45 -11.98 -27.32 -25.48
C ALA A 45 -11.86 -27.41 -23.95
N VAL A 46 -12.49 -28.43 -23.40
CA VAL A 46 -12.27 -28.98 -22.06
C VAL A 46 -10.77 -29.23 -21.89
N PRO A 47 -10.05 -28.53 -20.98
CA PRO A 47 -8.63 -28.78 -20.80
C PRO A 47 -8.46 -30.08 -20.00
N ASN A 48 -7.72 -31.00 -20.58
CA ASN A 48 -7.03 -32.09 -19.93
C ASN A 48 -6.37 -31.59 -18.63
N THR A 49 -6.36 -32.39 -17.56
CA THR A 49 -5.76 -32.15 -16.25
C THR A 49 -4.24 -32.00 -16.32
N SER A 50 -3.75 -30.94 -16.95
CA SER A 50 -2.36 -30.50 -16.93
C SER A 50 -2.25 -29.33 -15.97
N HIS A 51 -1.20 -29.30 -15.14
CA HIS A 51 -0.86 -28.26 -14.16
C HIS A 51 -1.21 -26.86 -14.65
N PRO A 52 -1.83 -25.99 -13.80
CA PRO A 52 -2.17 -24.62 -14.20
C PRO A 52 -0.93 -23.92 -14.73
N ASP A 53 -1.09 -23.25 -15.88
CA ASP A 53 0.02 -22.63 -16.62
C ASP A 53 0.73 -21.57 -15.77
N SER A 54 1.97 -21.86 -15.41
CA SER A 54 2.81 -20.97 -14.60
C SER A 54 3.02 -19.59 -15.23
N SER A 55 2.83 -19.46 -16.55
CA SER A 55 2.91 -18.20 -17.28
C SER A 55 1.75 -17.27 -16.94
N GLY A 56 0.56 -17.81 -16.71
CA GLY A 56 -0.64 -17.07 -16.33
C GLY A 56 -0.48 -16.37 -14.98
N LEU A 57 0.00 -17.08 -13.96
CA LEU A 57 0.22 -16.52 -12.62
C LEU A 57 1.31 -15.44 -12.64
N ASN A 58 2.43 -15.65 -13.35
CA ASN A 58 3.48 -14.64 -13.47
C ASN A 58 2.95 -13.35 -14.10
N ARG A 59 2.15 -13.47 -15.17
CA ARG A 59 1.51 -12.32 -15.81
C ARG A 59 0.56 -11.60 -14.86
N GLN A 60 -0.17 -12.33 -14.02
CA GLN A 60 -1.08 -11.77 -13.03
C GLN A 60 -0.31 -11.02 -11.93
N VAL A 61 0.75 -11.62 -11.38
CA VAL A 61 1.63 -10.96 -10.40
C VAL A 61 2.16 -9.64 -10.97
N LEU A 62 2.72 -9.65 -12.18
CA LEU A 62 3.24 -8.44 -12.83
C LEU A 62 2.14 -7.41 -13.12
N SER A 63 0.96 -7.85 -13.55
CA SER A 63 -0.17 -6.95 -13.83
C SER A 63 -0.68 -6.21 -12.59
N LEU A 64 -0.46 -6.77 -11.40
CA LEU A 64 -0.76 -6.14 -10.12
C LEU A 64 0.42 -5.34 -9.56
N ALA A 65 1.63 -5.90 -9.62
CA ALA A 65 2.81 -5.28 -9.03
C ALA A 65 3.29 -4.04 -9.79
N VAL A 66 3.28 -4.05 -11.13
CA VAL A 66 3.80 -2.92 -11.92
C VAL A 66 2.97 -1.63 -11.71
N PRO A 67 1.62 -1.65 -11.80
CA PRO A 67 0.85 -0.45 -11.47
C PRO A 67 0.94 -0.07 -9.99
N ALA A 68 1.07 -1.06 -9.07
CA ALA A 68 1.26 -0.77 -7.66
C ALA A 68 2.59 -0.04 -7.41
N LEU A 69 3.67 -0.46 -8.07
CA LEU A 69 4.97 0.24 -8.04
C LEU A 69 4.84 1.68 -8.55
N GLY A 70 4.16 1.87 -9.68
CA GLY A 70 3.92 3.20 -10.23
C GLY A 70 3.15 4.11 -9.26
N ALA A 71 2.14 3.58 -8.56
CA ALA A 71 1.41 4.32 -7.55
C ALA A 71 2.27 4.67 -6.32
N LEU A 72 3.18 3.76 -5.89
CA LEU A 72 4.10 4.01 -4.77
C LEU A 72 5.18 5.06 -5.11
N ILE A 73 5.66 5.09 -6.36
CA ILE A 73 6.65 6.09 -6.81
C ILE A 73 5.99 7.46 -7.04
N ALA A 74 4.69 7.51 -7.33
CA ALA A 74 3.99 8.77 -7.58
C ALA A 74 4.06 9.73 -6.38
N GLU A 75 4.01 9.21 -5.14
CA GLU A 75 4.07 10.03 -3.92
C GLU A 75 5.42 10.75 -3.73
N PRO A 76 6.60 10.08 -3.80
CA PRO A 76 7.89 10.78 -3.81
C PRO A 76 8.05 11.80 -4.92
N LEU A 77 7.55 11.51 -6.12
CA LEU A 77 7.60 12.46 -7.24
C LEU A 77 6.73 13.69 -6.98
N PHE A 78 5.58 13.50 -6.35
CA PHE A 78 4.71 14.58 -5.89
C PHE A 78 5.45 15.52 -4.90
N VAL A 79 6.08 14.95 -3.87
CA VAL A 79 6.86 15.73 -2.88
C VAL A 79 8.03 16.45 -3.54
N LEU A 80 8.71 15.81 -4.50
CA LEU A 80 9.81 16.43 -5.24
C LEU A 80 9.34 17.63 -6.08
N ALA A 81 8.22 17.48 -6.80
CA ALA A 81 7.64 18.57 -7.59
C ALA A 81 7.23 19.75 -6.71
N ASP A 82 6.59 19.48 -5.57
CA ASP A 82 6.20 20.48 -4.58
C ASP A 82 7.44 21.23 -4.02
N SER A 83 8.49 20.46 -3.68
CA SER A 83 9.76 21.03 -3.22
C SER A 83 10.44 21.91 -4.27
N ALA A 84 10.41 21.52 -5.54
CA ALA A 84 10.94 22.30 -6.64
C ALA A 84 10.19 23.63 -6.80
N MET A 85 8.86 23.59 -6.73
CA MET A 85 8.02 24.78 -6.87
C MET A 85 8.18 25.75 -5.69
N VAL A 86 8.14 25.23 -4.45
CA VAL A 86 8.30 26.04 -3.24
C VAL A 86 9.73 26.57 -3.11
N GLY A 87 10.74 25.85 -3.63
CA GLY A 87 12.13 26.27 -3.65
C GLY A 87 12.33 27.61 -4.38
N HIS A 88 11.53 27.91 -5.39
CA HIS A 88 11.56 29.20 -6.09
C HIS A 88 11.02 30.38 -5.25
N LEU A 89 10.31 30.10 -4.13
CA LEU A 89 9.89 31.14 -3.18
C LEU A 89 11.01 31.55 -2.20
N GLY A 90 12.13 30.83 -2.20
CA GLY A 90 13.30 31.09 -1.37
C GLY A 90 13.56 30.05 -0.28
N ALA A 91 14.75 30.13 0.32
CA ALA A 91 15.28 29.15 1.26
C ALA A 91 14.40 28.95 2.52
N VAL A 92 13.81 30.03 3.05
CA VAL A 92 12.94 30.00 4.23
C VAL A 92 11.70 29.14 3.95
N SER A 93 11.06 29.34 2.78
CA SER A 93 9.88 28.57 2.36
C SER A 93 10.24 27.10 2.15
N LEU A 94 11.37 26.81 1.53
CA LEU A 94 11.83 25.43 1.29
C LEU A 94 12.15 24.71 2.61
N ALA A 95 12.79 25.37 3.56
CA ALA A 95 13.05 24.83 4.89
C ALA A 95 11.73 24.57 5.65
N GLY A 96 10.78 25.50 5.59
CA GLY A 96 9.45 25.32 6.17
C GLY A 96 8.68 24.16 5.55
N LEU A 97 8.74 24.00 4.21
CA LEU A 97 8.15 22.86 3.51
C LEU A 97 8.78 21.53 3.96
N SER A 98 10.10 21.46 4.02
CA SER A 98 10.81 20.24 4.43
C SER A 98 10.37 19.76 5.81
N LEU A 99 10.26 20.69 6.77
CA LEU A 99 9.79 20.41 8.11
C LEU A 99 8.32 19.93 8.13
N ALA A 100 7.45 20.68 7.45
CA ALA A 100 6.04 20.37 7.36
C ALA A 100 5.77 19.03 6.65
N SER A 101 6.49 18.76 5.55
CA SER A 101 6.40 17.48 4.82
C SER A 101 6.84 16.31 5.70
N THR A 102 7.86 16.47 6.54
CA THR A 102 8.30 15.45 7.48
C THR A 102 7.18 15.07 8.47
N ILE A 103 6.48 16.07 9.02
CA ILE A 103 5.34 15.87 9.91
C ILE A 103 4.19 15.15 9.19
N LEU A 104 3.82 15.63 7.99
CA LEU A 104 2.73 15.07 7.20
C LEU A 104 3.03 13.63 6.76
N THR A 105 4.19 13.37 6.17
CA THR A 105 4.56 12.02 5.69
C THR A 105 4.69 11.03 6.83
N THR A 106 5.17 11.47 8.00
CA THR A 106 5.19 10.65 9.22
C THR A 106 3.76 10.31 9.64
N THR A 107 2.88 11.31 9.69
CA THR A 107 1.47 11.09 10.04
C THR A 107 0.80 10.14 9.05
N VAL A 108 0.84 10.42 7.75
CA VAL A 108 0.23 9.57 6.72
C VAL A 108 0.82 8.15 6.77
N GLY A 109 2.14 8.03 6.95
CA GLY A 109 2.83 6.74 7.06
C GLY A 109 2.37 5.89 8.24
N LEU A 110 1.94 6.49 9.36
CA LEU A 110 1.34 5.75 10.47
C LEU A 110 -0.01 5.15 10.10
N PHE A 111 -0.77 5.81 9.22
CA PHE A 111 -2.11 5.39 8.82
C PHE A 111 -2.15 4.54 7.54
N VAL A 112 -1.01 4.17 6.96
CA VAL A 112 -0.93 3.22 5.81
C VAL A 112 -1.61 1.89 6.12
N PHE A 113 -1.72 1.52 7.40
CA PHE A 113 -2.47 0.33 7.81
C PHE A 113 -3.92 0.30 7.31
N LEU A 114 -4.53 1.46 7.04
CA LEU A 114 -5.87 1.56 6.44
C LEU A 114 -5.92 0.87 5.07
N ALA A 115 -4.91 1.07 4.24
CA ALA A 115 -4.82 0.40 2.95
C ALA A 115 -4.65 -1.12 3.12
N TYR A 116 -3.78 -1.55 4.03
CA TYR A 116 -3.53 -2.98 4.25
C TYR A 116 -4.75 -3.70 4.84
N ALA A 117 -5.41 -3.12 5.85
CA ALA A 117 -6.58 -3.71 6.47
C ALA A 117 -7.76 -3.83 5.49
N THR A 118 -8.01 -2.79 4.70
CA THR A 118 -9.08 -2.82 3.69
C THR A 118 -8.77 -3.78 2.56
N THR A 119 -7.51 -3.88 2.09
CA THR A 119 -7.12 -4.88 1.07
C THR A 119 -7.38 -6.30 1.56
N ALA A 120 -6.91 -6.65 2.76
CA ALA A 120 -7.07 -7.99 3.31
C ALA A 120 -8.55 -8.39 3.45
N THR A 121 -9.35 -7.49 4.05
CA THR A 121 -10.78 -7.75 4.31
C THR A 121 -11.55 -7.88 3.00
N THR A 122 -11.35 -6.97 2.06
CA THR A 122 -12.09 -6.97 0.79
C THR A 122 -11.65 -8.13 -0.11
N ALA A 123 -10.35 -8.44 -0.22
CA ALA A 123 -9.85 -9.56 -1.01
C ALA A 123 -10.46 -10.89 -0.55
N ARG A 124 -10.50 -11.15 0.76
CA ARG A 124 -11.12 -12.37 1.31
C ARG A 124 -12.61 -12.44 1.04
N LEU A 125 -13.36 -11.37 1.26
CA LEU A 125 -14.81 -11.35 1.04
C LEU A 125 -15.17 -11.50 -0.44
N PHE A 126 -14.43 -10.85 -1.34
CA PHE A 126 -14.63 -11.01 -2.77
C PHE A 126 -14.23 -12.41 -3.25
N GLY A 127 -13.12 -12.96 -2.75
CA GLY A 127 -12.72 -14.35 -3.03
C GLY A 127 -13.77 -15.36 -2.56
N ALA A 128 -14.41 -15.10 -1.42
CA ALA A 128 -15.50 -15.93 -0.90
C ALA A 128 -16.85 -15.75 -1.64
N GLY A 129 -16.93 -14.92 -2.70
CA GLY A 129 -18.18 -14.62 -3.40
C GLY A 129 -19.12 -13.67 -2.63
N ARG A 130 -18.73 -13.18 -1.45
CA ARG A 130 -19.53 -12.29 -0.56
C ARG A 130 -19.37 -10.84 -0.96
N ARG A 131 -19.70 -10.53 -2.22
CA ARG A 131 -19.45 -9.21 -2.83
C ARG A 131 -20.10 -8.05 -2.06
N THR A 132 -21.36 -8.21 -1.66
CA THR A 132 -22.13 -7.20 -0.92
C THR A 132 -21.45 -6.86 0.40
N GLU A 133 -20.96 -7.86 1.11
CA GLU A 133 -20.26 -7.68 2.38
C GLU A 133 -18.87 -7.04 2.17
N GLY A 134 -18.17 -7.43 1.08
CA GLY A 134 -16.90 -6.82 0.71
C GLY A 134 -17.03 -5.33 0.40
N LEU A 135 -18.06 -4.95 -0.38
CA LEU A 135 -18.37 -3.54 -0.63
C LEU A 135 -18.77 -2.80 0.64
N ARG A 136 -19.55 -3.44 1.51
CA ARG A 136 -19.91 -2.88 2.81
C ARG A 136 -18.70 -2.61 3.68
N ALA A 137 -17.80 -3.60 3.81
CA ALA A 137 -16.56 -3.45 4.57
C ALA A 137 -15.67 -2.33 3.98
N GLY A 138 -15.63 -2.21 2.66
CA GLY A 138 -14.93 -1.12 1.97
C GLY A 138 -15.50 0.25 2.31
N VAL A 139 -16.84 0.41 2.28
CA VAL A 139 -17.52 1.67 2.67
C VAL A 139 -17.23 2.03 4.12
N ASP A 140 -17.34 1.05 5.04
CA ASP A 140 -17.07 1.28 6.47
C ASP A 140 -15.59 1.62 6.71
N GLY A 141 -14.65 1.00 5.96
CA GLY A 141 -13.23 1.33 5.97
C GLY A 141 -12.93 2.76 5.50
N MET A 142 -13.60 3.22 4.43
CA MET A 142 -13.48 4.61 3.94
C MET A 142 -14.05 5.61 4.95
N TRP A 143 -15.14 5.28 5.65
CA TRP A 143 -15.67 6.14 6.72
C TRP A 143 -14.73 6.21 7.91
N LEU A 144 -14.13 5.08 8.31
CA LEU A 144 -13.10 5.09 9.36
C LEU A 144 -11.93 5.99 8.96
N ALA A 145 -11.46 5.86 7.72
CA ALA A 145 -10.39 6.70 7.17
C ALA A 145 -10.74 8.19 7.18
N LEU A 146 -11.96 8.54 6.78
CA LEU A 146 -12.45 9.92 6.84
C LEU A 146 -12.44 10.47 8.25
N LEU A 147 -12.98 9.73 9.23
CA LEU A 147 -13.04 10.15 10.63
C LEU A 147 -11.64 10.30 11.25
N LEU A 148 -10.75 9.34 11.00
CA LEU A 148 -9.37 9.42 11.46
C LEU A 148 -8.61 10.58 10.79
N GLY A 149 -8.87 10.83 9.50
CA GLY A 149 -8.29 11.95 8.77
C GLY A 149 -8.77 13.31 9.29
N LEU A 150 -10.06 13.44 9.64
CA LEU A 150 -10.60 14.63 10.29
C LEU A 150 -9.94 14.86 11.65
N GLY A 151 -9.82 13.80 12.47
CA GLY A 151 -9.16 13.86 13.76
C GLY A 151 -7.68 14.24 13.65
N ALA A 152 -6.93 13.60 12.73
CA ALA A 152 -5.53 13.90 12.48
C ALA A 152 -5.33 15.32 11.94
N GLY A 153 -6.19 15.76 11.01
CA GLY A 153 -6.17 17.12 10.46
C GLY A 153 -6.41 18.19 11.52
N ALA A 154 -7.41 17.99 12.37
CA ALA A 154 -7.68 18.88 13.48
C ALA A 154 -6.52 18.89 14.49
N PHE A 155 -6.00 17.73 14.85
CA PHE A 155 -4.86 17.61 15.77
C PHE A 155 -3.62 18.34 15.22
N LEU A 156 -3.21 18.05 13.98
CA LEU A 156 -2.04 18.69 13.38
C LEU A 156 -2.24 20.21 13.19
N GLY A 157 -3.41 20.65 12.73
CA GLY A 157 -3.70 22.06 12.53
C GLY A 157 -3.64 22.87 13.83
N LEU A 158 -4.13 22.31 14.94
CA LEU A 158 -4.11 22.92 16.27
C LEU A 158 -2.71 22.90 16.89
N THR A 159 -1.99 21.77 16.74
CA THR A 159 -0.68 21.57 17.37
C THR A 159 0.50 21.99 16.46
N ALA A 160 0.25 22.47 15.24
CA ALA A 160 1.29 22.85 14.28
C ALA A 160 2.38 23.75 14.86
N PRO A 161 2.09 24.83 15.61
CA PRO A 161 3.14 25.67 16.19
C PRO A 161 4.01 24.93 17.21
N TRP A 162 3.40 24.08 18.02
CA TRP A 162 4.12 23.28 19.02
C TRP A 162 4.99 22.21 18.35
N LEU A 163 4.46 21.51 17.33
CA LEU A 163 5.19 20.48 16.60
C LEU A 163 6.41 21.05 15.87
N THR A 164 6.26 22.20 15.21
CA THR A 164 7.36 22.85 14.52
C THR A 164 8.43 23.36 15.50
N ALA A 165 8.03 23.93 16.63
CA ALA A 165 8.95 24.33 17.69
C ALA A 165 9.69 23.13 18.30
N ALA A 166 9.00 22.01 18.54
CA ALA A 166 9.60 20.78 19.06
C ALA A 166 10.64 20.17 18.09
N MET A 167 10.53 20.46 16.79
CA MET A 167 11.52 20.08 15.78
C MET A 167 12.66 21.11 15.63
N GLY A 168 12.71 22.13 16.50
CA GLY A 168 13.78 23.13 16.53
C GLY A 168 13.60 24.27 15.52
N ALA A 169 12.41 24.45 14.94
CA ALA A 169 12.16 25.59 14.06
C ALA A 169 11.74 26.83 14.84
N ASP A 170 12.25 27.96 14.45
CA ASP A 170 11.91 29.27 14.99
C ASP A 170 11.68 30.31 13.89
N GLY A 171 11.27 31.52 14.28
CA GLY A 171 11.16 32.68 13.41
C GLY A 171 10.34 32.42 12.12
N ALA A 172 10.92 32.85 11.00
CA ALA A 172 10.27 32.77 9.68
C ALA A 172 10.08 31.33 9.16
N VAL A 173 10.99 30.42 9.49
CA VAL A 173 10.90 29.00 9.09
C VAL A 173 9.73 28.32 9.79
N ALA A 174 9.56 28.55 11.09
CA ALA A 174 8.42 28.02 11.85
C ALA A 174 7.10 28.56 11.30
N GLN A 175 7.02 29.86 10.99
CA GLN A 175 5.82 30.46 10.39
C GLN A 175 5.49 29.85 9.03
N ALA A 176 6.49 29.64 8.17
CA ALA A 176 6.31 28.99 6.88
C ALA A 176 5.81 27.56 7.02
N ALA A 177 6.41 26.75 7.93
CA ALA A 177 5.99 25.38 8.21
C ALA A 177 4.57 25.30 8.77
N VAL A 178 4.20 26.14 9.73
CA VAL A 178 2.85 26.22 10.29
C VAL A 178 1.84 26.62 9.24
N SER A 179 2.18 27.58 8.38
CA SER A 179 1.32 28.05 7.29
C SER A 179 1.00 26.91 6.30
N TYR A 180 2.03 26.17 5.86
CA TYR A 180 1.86 25.00 5.00
C TYR A 180 1.03 23.90 5.67
N LEU A 181 1.39 23.52 6.92
CA LEU A 181 0.67 22.48 7.66
C LEU A 181 -0.81 22.80 7.79
N ARG A 182 -1.16 24.01 8.23
CA ARG A 182 -2.55 24.41 8.39
C ARG A 182 -3.32 24.41 7.07
N ALA A 183 -2.69 24.84 5.99
CA ALA A 183 -3.28 24.81 4.67
C ALA A 183 -3.46 23.40 4.12
N SER A 184 -2.56 22.45 4.48
CA SER A 184 -2.62 21.04 4.05
C SER A 184 -3.56 20.19 4.91
N CYS A 185 -3.79 20.52 6.18
CA CYS A 185 -4.61 19.73 7.12
C CYS A 185 -6.02 19.39 6.62
N PRO A 186 -6.75 20.28 5.91
CA PRO A 186 -8.05 19.94 5.30
C PRO A 186 -7.96 18.80 4.27
N GLY A 187 -6.79 18.52 3.73
CA GLY A 187 -6.54 17.41 2.80
C GLY A 187 -6.34 16.06 3.46
N LEU A 188 -6.03 15.99 4.77
CA LEU A 188 -5.78 14.73 5.48
C LEU A 188 -6.95 13.74 5.43
N PRO A 189 -8.23 14.16 5.58
CA PRO A 189 -9.36 13.27 5.35
C PRO A 189 -9.33 12.64 3.96
N GLY A 190 -9.02 13.44 2.93
CA GLY A 190 -8.84 12.95 1.56
C GLY A 190 -7.70 11.96 1.44
N MET A 191 -6.52 12.26 2.00
CA MET A 191 -5.35 11.36 2.00
C MET A 191 -5.70 9.98 2.60
N PHE A 192 -6.39 9.96 3.73
CA PHE A 192 -6.74 8.70 4.40
C PHE A 192 -7.81 7.93 3.64
N VAL A 193 -8.80 8.62 3.04
CA VAL A 193 -9.77 7.99 2.16
C VAL A 193 -9.09 7.40 0.91
N VAL A 194 -8.09 8.06 0.33
CA VAL A 194 -7.26 7.52 -0.77
C VAL A 194 -6.60 6.21 -0.35
N LEU A 195 -6.01 6.13 0.86
CA LEU A 195 -5.43 4.88 1.37
C LEU A 195 -6.47 3.76 1.46
N ALA A 196 -7.61 4.00 2.10
CA ALA A 196 -8.66 3.00 2.27
C ALA A 196 -9.28 2.58 0.92
N ALA A 197 -9.61 3.51 0.05
CA ALA A 197 -10.18 3.23 -1.27
C ALA A 197 -9.20 2.48 -2.18
N THR A 198 -7.91 2.84 -2.14
CA THR A 198 -6.84 2.08 -2.80
C THR A 198 -6.81 0.64 -2.28
N GLY A 199 -6.95 0.44 -0.96
CA GLY A 199 -7.03 -0.89 -0.37
C GLY A 199 -8.22 -1.70 -0.87
N VAL A 200 -9.40 -1.10 -0.98
CA VAL A 200 -10.60 -1.76 -1.55
C VAL A 200 -10.34 -2.20 -2.99
N LEU A 201 -9.81 -1.32 -3.84
CA LEU A 201 -9.52 -1.63 -5.25
C LEU A 201 -8.44 -2.71 -5.40
N ARG A 202 -7.40 -2.69 -4.57
CA ARG A 202 -6.39 -3.76 -4.51
C ARG A 202 -7.01 -5.09 -4.11
N GLY A 203 -7.96 -5.09 -3.18
CA GLY A 203 -8.73 -6.27 -2.80
C GLY A 203 -9.61 -6.82 -3.93
N LEU A 204 -10.02 -5.96 -4.88
CA LEU A 204 -10.67 -6.30 -6.14
C LEU A 204 -9.68 -6.67 -7.26
N LEU A 205 -8.39 -6.83 -6.96
CA LEU A 205 -7.30 -7.06 -7.91
C LEU A 205 -7.13 -5.92 -8.95
N ASP A 206 -7.63 -4.72 -8.65
CA ASP A 206 -7.44 -3.52 -9.46
C ASP A 206 -6.38 -2.62 -8.83
N THR A 207 -5.16 -2.69 -9.34
CA THR A 207 -4.06 -1.78 -9.00
C THR A 207 -3.86 -0.68 -10.03
N ARG A 208 -4.54 -0.77 -11.19
CA ARG A 208 -4.41 0.20 -12.28
C ARG A 208 -5.17 1.49 -11.98
N THR A 209 -6.39 1.37 -11.46
CA THR A 209 -7.18 2.56 -11.10
C THR A 209 -6.48 3.43 -10.06
N PRO A 210 -5.96 2.90 -8.93
CA PRO A 210 -5.12 3.68 -8.01
C PRO A 210 -3.91 4.32 -8.67
N PHE A 211 -3.21 3.62 -9.55
CA PHE A 211 -2.06 4.16 -10.28
C PHE A 211 -2.42 5.34 -11.18
N VAL A 212 -3.48 5.19 -11.98
CA VAL A 212 -3.95 6.26 -12.88
C VAL A 212 -4.40 7.48 -12.08
N VAL A 213 -5.15 7.27 -10.99
CA VAL A 213 -5.63 8.37 -10.14
C VAL A 213 -4.47 9.05 -9.42
N ALA A 214 -3.47 8.30 -8.92
CA ALA A 214 -2.28 8.86 -8.28
C ALA A 214 -1.47 9.71 -9.27
N THR A 215 -1.25 9.21 -10.49
CA THR A 215 -0.52 9.93 -11.55
C THR A 215 -1.28 11.19 -11.99
N ALA A 216 -2.58 11.08 -12.26
CA ALA A 216 -3.41 12.22 -12.63
C ALA A 216 -3.50 13.25 -11.49
N GLY A 217 -3.60 12.77 -10.24
CA GLY A 217 -3.60 13.59 -9.05
C GLY A 217 -2.30 14.36 -8.85
N ALA A 218 -1.15 13.73 -9.13
CA ALA A 218 0.15 14.40 -9.08
C ALA A 218 0.24 15.54 -10.12
N VAL A 219 -0.18 15.29 -11.35
CA VAL A 219 -0.23 16.34 -12.40
C VAL A 219 -1.21 17.46 -12.01
N PHE A 220 -2.39 17.10 -11.52
CA PHE A 220 -3.40 18.07 -11.06
C PHE A 220 -2.87 18.92 -9.90
N ASN A 221 -2.16 18.32 -8.95
CA ASN A 221 -1.52 19.06 -7.86
C ASN A 221 -0.51 20.10 -8.36
N VAL A 222 0.39 19.72 -9.29
CA VAL A 222 1.36 20.65 -9.88
C VAL A 222 0.65 21.84 -10.52
N VAL A 223 -0.43 21.61 -11.26
CA VAL A 223 -1.21 22.68 -11.89
C VAL A 223 -1.88 23.58 -10.86
N VAL A 224 -2.55 22.99 -9.85
CA VAL A 224 -3.21 23.76 -8.79
C VAL A 224 -2.19 24.54 -7.96
N ASN A 225 -1.07 23.91 -7.62
CA ASN A 225 0.04 24.58 -6.92
C ASN A 225 0.56 25.76 -7.73
N ALA A 226 0.81 25.59 -9.05
CA ALA A 226 1.27 26.70 -9.89
C ALA A 226 0.30 27.89 -9.86
N ILE A 227 -1.00 27.63 -9.93
CA ILE A 227 -2.04 28.65 -9.86
C ILE A 227 -2.03 29.36 -8.49
N LEU A 228 -2.01 28.60 -7.40
CA LEU A 228 -2.12 29.15 -6.05
C LEU A 228 -0.83 29.84 -5.59
N LEU A 229 0.35 29.26 -5.92
CA LEU A 229 1.64 29.85 -5.54
C LEU A 229 1.92 31.12 -6.33
N TYR A 230 1.82 31.05 -7.65
CA TYR A 230 2.30 32.10 -8.55
C TYR A 230 1.18 32.98 -9.11
N GLY A 231 -0.01 32.40 -9.40
CA GLY A 231 -1.14 33.14 -9.95
C GLY A 231 -1.87 33.95 -8.89
N VAL A 232 -2.21 33.31 -7.76
CA VAL A 232 -2.94 33.96 -6.64
C VAL A 232 -1.98 34.62 -5.65
N GLY A 233 -0.73 34.19 -5.62
CA GLY A 233 0.29 34.78 -4.73
C GLY A 233 0.17 34.33 -3.25
N MET A 234 -0.44 33.16 -3.00
CA MET A 234 -0.59 32.62 -1.63
C MET A 234 0.73 32.16 -0.98
N GLY A 235 1.84 32.15 -1.73
CA GLY A 235 3.10 31.66 -1.22
C GLY A 235 3.03 30.19 -0.79
N ILE A 236 3.77 29.80 0.25
CA ILE A 236 3.84 28.41 0.72
C ILE A 236 2.49 27.84 1.17
N ALA A 237 1.57 28.67 1.68
CA ALA A 237 0.20 28.24 2.00
C ALA A 237 -0.59 27.76 0.77
N GLY A 238 -0.29 28.34 -0.40
CA GLY A 238 -0.86 27.93 -1.67
C GLY A 238 -0.49 26.49 -2.06
N SER A 239 0.77 26.09 -1.82
CA SER A 239 1.20 24.70 -2.01
C SER A 239 0.47 23.74 -1.05
N GLY A 240 0.34 24.10 0.23
CA GLY A 240 -0.43 23.31 1.18
C GLY A 240 -1.91 23.16 0.80
N ALA A 241 -2.55 24.26 0.36
CA ALA A 241 -3.94 24.26 -0.10
C ALA A 241 -4.12 23.43 -1.38
N GLY A 242 -3.20 23.54 -2.34
CA GLY A 242 -3.19 22.74 -3.55
C GLY A 242 -3.05 21.24 -3.27
N THR A 243 -2.21 20.88 -2.31
CA THR A 243 -2.11 19.51 -1.81
C THR A 243 -3.45 19.04 -1.24
N ALA A 244 -4.12 19.84 -0.41
CA ALA A 244 -5.43 19.50 0.14
C ALA A 244 -6.51 19.31 -0.95
N ILE A 245 -6.53 20.18 -1.95
CA ILE A 245 -7.46 20.09 -3.10
C ILE A 245 -7.16 18.82 -3.91
N ALA A 246 -5.92 18.56 -4.25
CA ALA A 246 -5.53 17.39 -5.04
C ALA A 246 -5.88 16.07 -4.32
N GLN A 247 -5.58 15.97 -3.03
CA GLN A 247 -5.88 14.78 -2.24
C GLN A 247 -7.39 14.55 -2.10
N THR A 248 -8.17 15.62 -1.94
CA THR A 248 -9.63 15.53 -1.92
C THR A 248 -10.20 15.08 -3.27
N ALA A 249 -9.67 15.61 -4.38
CA ALA A 249 -10.06 15.20 -5.72
C ALA A 249 -9.73 13.70 -5.98
N MET A 250 -8.53 13.24 -5.59
CA MET A 250 -8.15 11.83 -5.68
C MET A 250 -9.06 10.94 -4.82
N ALA A 251 -9.40 11.38 -3.60
CA ALA A 251 -10.34 10.66 -2.73
C ALA A 251 -11.70 10.47 -3.40
N LEU A 252 -12.25 11.52 -3.99
CA LEU A 252 -13.53 11.46 -4.72
C LEU A 252 -13.43 10.58 -5.97
N ALA A 253 -12.32 10.64 -6.70
CA ALA A 253 -12.08 9.82 -7.89
C ALA A 253 -12.02 8.32 -7.56
N LEU A 254 -11.44 7.94 -6.42
CA LEU A 254 -11.35 6.53 -5.99
C LEU A 254 -12.61 6.05 -5.25
N ALA A 255 -13.17 6.87 -4.35
CA ALA A 255 -14.34 6.50 -3.57
C ALA A 255 -15.64 6.52 -4.39
N GLY A 256 -15.75 7.38 -5.40
CA GLY A 256 -16.94 7.53 -6.24
C GLY A 256 -17.38 6.23 -6.93
N PRO A 257 -16.50 5.53 -7.66
CA PRO A 257 -16.80 4.23 -8.27
C PRO A 257 -17.20 3.16 -7.25
N ILE A 258 -16.49 3.10 -6.10
CA ILE A 258 -16.80 2.15 -5.03
C ILE A 258 -18.19 2.42 -4.45
N ALA A 259 -18.51 3.69 -4.19
CA ALA A 259 -19.82 4.10 -3.68
C ALA A 259 -20.97 3.79 -4.68
N ARG A 260 -20.72 3.97 -6.00
CA ARG A 260 -21.69 3.60 -7.04
C ARG A 260 -21.91 2.09 -7.10
N ALA A 261 -20.83 1.29 -7.06
CA ALA A 261 -20.92 -0.16 -7.02
C ALA A 261 -21.67 -0.64 -5.75
N ALA A 262 -21.39 -0.03 -4.59
CA ALA A 262 -22.08 -0.33 -3.34
C ALA A 262 -23.59 -0.06 -3.44
N ARG A 263 -23.99 1.11 -3.99
CA ARG A 263 -25.42 1.43 -4.22
C ARG A 263 -26.09 0.45 -5.19
N ALA A 264 -25.43 0.11 -6.28
CA ALA A 264 -25.94 -0.86 -7.26
C ALA A 264 -26.15 -2.25 -6.65
N ALA A 265 -25.31 -2.64 -5.68
CA ALA A 265 -25.44 -3.87 -4.91
C ALA A 265 -26.42 -3.76 -3.71
N GLY A 266 -27.16 -2.66 -3.58
CA GLY A 266 -28.10 -2.47 -2.48
C GLY A 266 -27.44 -2.15 -1.13
N VAL A 267 -26.15 -1.83 -1.12
CA VAL A 267 -25.41 -1.49 0.10
C VAL A 267 -25.62 -0.04 0.47
N GLY A 268 -26.09 0.22 1.69
CA GLY A 268 -26.21 1.58 2.23
C GLY A 268 -24.83 2.24 2.38
N LEU A 269 -24.72 3.54 2.09
CA LEU A 269 -23.46 4.28 2.19
C LEU A 269 -23.19 4.88 3.57
N LEU A 270 -24.14 4.84 4.49
CA LEU A 270 -23.96 5.37 5.84
C LEU A 270 -23.06 4.43 6.68
N PRO A 271 -22.23 4.99 7.58
CA PRO A 271 -21.34 4.17 8.40
C PRO A 271 -22.12 3.29 9.39
N HIS A 272 -21.67 2.06 9.58
CA HIS A 272 -22.22 1.16 10.61
C HIS A 272 -21.26 1.10 11.79
N ARG A 273 -21.77 1.28 13.01
CA ARG A 273 -20.96 1.19 14.23
C ARG A 273 -20.19 -0.14 14.33
N GLN A 274 -20.84 -1.24 13.94
CA GLN A 274 -20.21 -2.57 13.96
C GLN A 274 -19.11 -2.68 12.91
N GLY A 275 -19.32 -2.18 11.68
CA GLY A 275 -18.32 -2.17 10.62
C GLY A 275 -17.12 -1.27 10.95
N LEU A 276 -17.35 -0.07 11.53
CA LEU A 276 -16.28 0.80 12.00
C LEU A 276 -15.43 0.13 13.09
N ARG A 277 -16.06 -0.55 14.05
CA ARG A 277 -15.34 -1.31 15.10
C ARG A 277 -14.56 -2.49 14.51
N ALA A 278 -15.13 -3.20 13.54
CA ALA A 278 -14.45 -4.30 12.84
C ALA A 278 -13.22 -3.78 12.07
N SER A 279 -13.37 -2.69 11.32
CA SER A 279 -12.27 -2.05 10.59
C SER A 279 -11.17 -1.53 11.52
N LEU A 280 -11.55 -0.92 12.66
CA LEU A 280 -10.60 -0.49 13.68
C LEU A 280 -9.88 -1.69 14.32
N GLY A 281 -10.64 -2.76 14.62
CA GLY A 281 -10.10 -4.00 15.21
C GLY A 281 -9.09 -4.71 14.31
N SER A 282 -9.34 -4.74 13.00
CA SER A 282 -8.39 -5.30 12.02
C SER A 282 -7.20 -4.37 11.75
N GLY A 283 -7.40 -3.06 11.83
CA GLY A 283 -6.37 -2.06 11.60
C GLY A 283 -5.40 -1.85 12.75
N THR A 284 -5.88 -1.89 14.02
CA THR A 284 -5.05 -1.63 15.20
C THR A 284 -3.80 -2.52 15.29
N PRO A 285 -3.85 -3.84 15.04
CA PRO A 285 -2.63 -4.65 15.04
C PRO A 285 -1.64 -4.22 13.96
N LEU A 286 -2.10 -3.84 12.78
CA LEU A 286 -1.24 -3.37 11.70
C LEU A 286 -0.62 -2.00 12.00
N LEU A 287 -1.33 -1.15 12.77
CA LEU A 287 -0.75 0.09 13.31
C LEU A 287 0.40 -0.22 14.27
N ILE A 288 0.23 -1.16 15.21
CA ILE A 288 1.29 -1.59 16.14
C ILE A 288 2.51 -2.10 15.35
N ARG A 289 2.29 -2.92 14.31
CA ARG A 289 3.35 -3.35 13.41
C ARG A 289 4.06 -2.15 12.75
N SER A 290 3.32 -1.18 12.23
CA SER A 290 3.90 0.02 11.60
C SER A 290 4.72 0.85 12.59
N LEU A 291 4.24 0.99 13.82
CA LEU A 291 4.98 1.66 14.90
C LEU A 291 6.28 0.93 15.25
N SER A 292 6.27 -0.40 15.31
CA SER A 292 7.50 -1.17 15.56
C SER A 292 8.54 -0.99 14.46
N LEU A 293 8.12 -0.98 13.17
CA LEU A 293 9.01 -0.69 12.06
C LEU A 293 9.59 0.74 12.12
N ARG A 294 8.77 1.71 12.48
CA ARG A 294 9.22 3.10 12.69
C ARG A 294 10.21 3.21 13.83
N ALA A 295 9.99 2.48 14.93
CA ALA A 295 10.93 2.45 16.05
C ALA A 295 12.30 1.90 15.62
N ALA A 296 12.35 0.85 14.78
CA ALA A 296 13.60 0.34 14.23
C ALA A 296 14.33 1.38 13.37
N ILE A 297 13.60 2.06 12.46
CA ILE A 297 14.17 3.11 11.62
C ILE A 297 14.70 4.27 12.47
N LEU A 298 13.94 4.71 13.48
CA LEU A 298 14.38 5.79 14.38
C LEU A 298 15.63 5.39 15.18
N ALA A 299 15.72 4.16 15.66
CA ALA A 299 16.91 3.64 16.33
C ALA A 299 18.14 3.64 15.39
N THR A 300 17.92 3.30 14.09
CA THR A 300 18.99 3.35 13.08
C THR A 300 19.48 4.80 12.87
N VAL A 301 18.55 5.74 12.69
CA VAL A 301 18.88 7.16 12.50
C VAL A 301 19.61 7.72 13.72
N TRP A 302 19.11 7.42 14.93
CA TRP A 302 19.77 7.81 16.18
C TRP A 302 21.22 7.30 16.26
N ALA A 303 21.42 6.00 15.99
CA ALA A 303 22.76 5.41 16.01
C ALA A 303 23.67 6.04 14.94
N ALA A 304 23.17 6.26 13.72
CA ALA A 304 23.94 6.94 12.66
C ALA A 304 24.33 8.37 13.04
N THR A 305 23.43 9.10 13.73
CA THR A 305 23.70 10.44 14.26
C THR A 305 24.80 10.42 15.33
N ALA A 306 24.72 9.45 16.25
CA ALA A 306 25.71 9.30 17.32
C ALA A 306 27.12 8.92 16.78
N LEU A 307 27.20 8.27 15.62
CA LEU A 307 28.46 7.95 14.92
C LEU A 307 29.09 9.17 14.21
N GLY A 308 28.41 10.31 14.15
CA GLY A 308 28.90 11.59 13.60
C GLY A 308 28.34 11.95 12.23
N GLU A 309 28.66 13.16 11.78
CA GLU A 309 28.06 13.79 10.59
C GLU A 309 28.29 13.00 9.30
N VAL A 310 29.51 12.50 9.07
CA VAL A 310 29.85 11.69 7.89
C VAL A 310 29.03 10.41 7.86
N SER A 311 28.87 9.74 9.01
CA SER A 311 28.06 8.52 9.13
C SER A 311 26.59 8.79 8.87
N LEU A 312 26.04 9.88 9.40
CA LEU A 312 24.66 10.28 9.17
C LEU A 312 24.41 10.60 7.69
N ALA A 313 25.29 11.38 7.06
CA ALA A 313 25.18 11.71 5.64
C ALA A 313 25.25 10.45 4.75
N ALA A 314 26.20 9.56 5.02
CA ALA A 314 26.33 8.30 4.30
C ALA A 314 25.11 7.37 4.54
N HIS A 315 24.58 7.33 5.78
CA HIS A 315 23.34 6.63 6.09
C HIS A 315 22.18 7.13 5.24
N GLN A 316 22.01 8.45 5.08
CA GLN A 316 20.93 9.01 4.27
C GLN A 316 21.02 8.58 2.81
N VAL A 317 22.23 8.55 2.22
CA VAL A 317 22.43 8.05 0.85
C VAL A 317 22.02 6.59 0.73
N VAL A 318 22.50 5.71 1.61
CA VAL A 318 22.18 4.28 1.57
C VAL A 318 20.71 4.04 1.86
N ASN A 319 20.10 4.79 2.80
CA ASN A 319 18.69 4.71 3.13
C ASN A 319 17.78 5.16 1.98
N ALA A 320 18.18 6.17 1.21
CA ALA A 320 17.43 6.57 0.01
C ALA A 320 17.38 5.43 -1.02
N LEU A 321 18.51 4.79 -1.31
CA LEU A 321 18.60 3.64 -2.22
C LEU A 321 17.82 2.42 -1.70
N TRP A 322 17.90 2.15 -0.39
CA TRP A 322 17.11 1.11 0.27
C TRP A 322 15.60 1.37 0.14
N THR A 323 15.18 2.61 0.28
CA THR A 323 13.76 3.00 0.17
C THR A 323 13.23 2.77 -1.25
N PHE A 324 14.01 3.09 -2.28
CA PHE A 324 13.63 2.76 -3.67
C PHE A 324 13.51 1.24 -3.88
N ALA A 325 14.45 0.46 -3.34
CA ALA A 325 14.36 -1.00 -3.35
C ALA A 325 13.10 -1.49 -2.62
N ALA A 326 12.81 -0.92 -1.46
CA ALA A 326 11.62 -1.26 -0.67
C ALA A 326 10.31 -0.99 -1.43
N PHE A 327 10.20 0.08 -2.22
CA PHE A 327 9.00 0.31 -3.05
C PHE A 327 8.77 -0.81 -4.07
N ALA A 328 9.82 -1.34 -4.69
CA ALA A 328 9.69 -2.45 -5.64
C ALA A 328 9.26 -3.74 -4.93
N LEU A 329 9.82 -4.01 -3.75
CA LEU A 329 9.45 -5.17 -2.93
C LEU A 329 8.03 -5.03 -2.35
N ASP A 330 7.63 -3.83 -1.94
CA ASP A 330 6.28 -3.52 -1.45
C ASP A 330 5.22 -3.69 -2.54
N ALA A 331 5.55 -3.33 -3.78
CA ALA A 331 4.65 -3.56 -4.91
C ALA A 331 4.35 -5.05 -5.13
N LEU A 332 5.35 -5.92 -4.97
CA LEU A 332 5.16 -7.37 -4.98
C LEU A 332 4.38 -7.86 -3.75
N ALA A 333 4.65 -7.29 -2.57
CA ALA A 333 3.90 -7.60 -1.35
C ALA A 333 2.41 -7.23 -1.49
N VAL A 334 2.08 -6.11 -2.15
CA VAL A 334 0.69 -5.72 -2.48
C VAL A 334 0.02 -6.75 -3.38
N ALA A 335 0.71 -7.24 -4.42
CA ALA A 335 0.19 -8.30 -5.28
C ALA A 335 -0.04 -9.60 -4.50
N ALA A 336 0.92 -10.01 -3.67
CA ALA A 336 0.82 -11.19 -2.82
C ALA A 336 -0.33 -11.07 -1.82
N GLN A 337 -0.50 -9.91 -1.19
CA GLN A 337 -1.59 -9.64 -0.25
C GLN A 337 -2.97 -9.83 -0.90
N ALA A 338 -3.17 -9.27 -2.09
CA ALA A 338 -4.42 -9.36 -2.80
C ALA A 338 -4.71 -10.80 -3.27
N LEU A 339 -3.72 -11.46 -3.88
CA LEU A 339 -3.87 -12.83 -4.41
C LEU A 339 -4.10 -13.86 -3.30
N ILE A 340 -3.33 -13.81 -2.22
CA ILE A 340 -3.49 -14.73 -1.07
C ILE A 340 -4.83 -14.48 -0.36
N GLY A 341 -5.22 -13.21 -0.17
CA GLY A 341 -6.52 -12.89 0.40
C GLY A 341 -7.67 -13.49 -0.42
N THR A 342 -7.62 -13.33 -1.74
CA THR A 342 -8.61 -13.89 -2.67
C THR A 342 -8.62 -15.43 -2.63
N ALA A 343 -7.44 -16.08 -2.69
CA ALA A 343 -7.31 -17.53 -2.65
C ALA A 343 -7.86 -18.15 -1.35
N LEU A 344 -7.61 -17.49 -0.20
CA LEU A 344 -8.17 -17.91 1.09
C LEU A 344 -9.70 -17.76 1.13
N GLY A 345 -10.24 -16.68 0.54
CA GLY A 345 -11.68 -16.50 0.40
C GLY A 345 -12.32 -17.60 -0.44
N GLN A 346 -11.69 -17.97 -1.57
CA GLN A 346 -12.14 -19.04 -2.44
C GLN A 346 -12.13 -20.41 -1.73
N ALA A 347 -11.07 -20.70 -0.97
CA ALA A 347 -11.00 -21.92 -0.16
C ALA A 347 -12.14 -21.97 0.87
N GLN A 348 -12.43 -20.87 1.57
CA GLN A 348 -13.54 -20.78 2.52
C GLN A 348 -14.91 -21.04 1.86
N ARG A 349 -15.08 -20.58 0.61
CA ARG A 349 -16.29 -20.85 -0.17
C ARG A 349 -16.40 -22.32 -0.54
N ALA A 350 -15.35 -22.93 -1.08
CA ALA A 350 -15.33 -24.34 -1.45
C ALA A 350 -15.63 -25.25 -0.26
N ASP A 351 -15.13 -24.91 0.94
CA ASP A 351 -15.44 -25.62 2.18
C ASP A 351 -16.94 -25.48 2.55
N ALA A 352 -17.53 -24.29 2.38
CA ALA A 352 -18.94 -24.04 2.65
C ALA A 352 -19.85 -24.77 1.65
N ASP A 353 -19.52 -24.74 0.35
CA ASP A 353 -20.28 -25.42 -0.72
C ASP A 353 -20.22 -26.96 -0.56
N SER A 354 -19.08 -27.49 -0.09
CA SER A 354 -18.97 -28.95 0.20
C SER A 354 -19.74 -29.38 1.43
N ALA A 355 -20.00 -28.47 2.38
CA ALA A 355 -20.80 -28.72 3.57
C ALA A 355 -22.33 -28.60 3.33
N ALA A 356 -22.77 -27.94 2.25
CA ALA A 356 -24.14 -27.67 1.90
C ALA A 356 -24.39 -27.93 0.39
N PRO A 357 -24.52 -29.21 -0.05
CA PRO A 357 -24.55 -29.56 -1.46
C PRO A 357 -25.82 -29.13 -2.25
N GLU A 358 -26.81 -28.53 -1.61
CA GLU A 358 -28.06 -28.07 -2.25
C GLU A 358 -28.11 -26.54 -2.55
N ALA A 359 -27.02 -25.82 -2.48
CA ALA A 359 -26.99 -24.37 -2.75
C ALA A 359 -26.97 -24.08 -4.27
N GLU A 360 -27.82 -23.13 -4.66
CA GLU A 360 -28.07 -22.62 -6.02
C GLU A 360 -26.82 -22.39 -6.87
N ALA A 361 -26.87 -22.80 -8.14
CA ALA A 361 -25.81 -22.60 -9.13
C ALA A 361 -25.50 -21.12 -9.33
N LEU A 362 -24.20 -20.81 -9.36
CA LEU A 362 -23.64 -19.47 -9.50
C LEU A 362 -24.10 -18.73 -10.77
N THR A 363 -24.25 -17.42 -10.68
CA THR A 363 -24.33 -16.55 -11.85
C THR A 363 -22.96 -16.47 -12.56
N GLU A 364 -22.95 -16.34 -13.90
CA GLU A 364 -21.72 -16.25 -14.71
C GLU A 364 -20.76 -15.12 -14.27
N GLU A 365 -21.27 -14.08 -13.62
CA GLU A 365 -20.51 -12.94 -13.12
C GLU A 365 -19.73 -13.27 -11.84
N GLU A 366 -20.22 -14.17 -11.01
CA GLU A 366 -19.55 -14.69 -9.81
C GLU A 366 -18.43 -15.67 -10.15
N ALA A 367 -18.58 -16.41 -11.27
CA ALA A 367 -17.54 -17.28 -11.81
C ALA A 367 -16.31 -16.51 -12.29
N GLY A 368 -16.45 -15.27 -12.75
CA GLY A 368 -15.33 -14.44 -13.22
C GLY A 368 -14.34 -14.02 -12.13
N ALA A 369 -14.81 -13.82 -10.89
CA ALA A 369 -13.91 -13.53 -9.75
C ALA A 369 -13.19 -14.80 -9.26
N ALA A 370 -13.81 -15.97 -9.44
CA ALA A 370 -13.24 -17.27 -9.11
C ALA A 370 -12.06 -17.63 -10.03
N ALA A 371 -12.10 -17.21 -11.30
CA ALA A 371 -11.05 -17.54 -12.29
C ALA A 371 -9.67 -16.96 -12.01
N ALA A 372 -9.52 -16.04 -11.05
CA ALA A 372 -8.25 -15.36 -10.78
C ALA A 372 -7.15 -16.27 -10.19
N THR A 373 -7.54 -17.35 -9.49
CA THR A 373 -6.61 -18.32 -8.89
C THR A 373 -7.00 -19.77 -9.16
N ASP A 374 -7.89 -20.01 -10.14
CA ASP A 374 -8.40 -21.34 -10.47
C ASP A 374 -7.26 -22.35 -10.71
N GLY A 375 -7.25 -23.40 -9.87
CA GLY A 375 -6.34 -24.52 -9.96
C GLY A 375 -5.04 -24.41 -9.17
N TRP A 376 -4.73 -23.28 -8.50
CA TRP A 376 -3.53 -23.13 -7.68
C TRP A 376 -3.81 -23.43 -6.21
N SER A 377 -3.06 -24.36 -5.63
CA SER A 377 -3.06 -24.52 -4.17
C SER A 377 -2.41 -23.31 -3.49
N ILE A 378 -2.85 -23.01 -2.26
CA ILE A 378 -2.25 -21.92 -1.45
C ILE A 378 -0.74 -22.13 -1.29
N ASP A 379 -0.28 -23.38 -1.20
CA ASP A 379 1.14 -23.70 -1.05
C ASP A 379 1.95 -23.45 -2.32
N GLU A 380 1.39 -23.74 -3.50
CA GLU A 380 2.04 -23.41 -4.78
C GLU A 380 2.11 -21.91 -4.99
N LEU A 381 1.01 -21.20 -4.68
CA LEU A 381 0.96 -19.75 -4.74
C LEU A 381 2.00 -19.14 -3.81
N LEU A 382 2.12 -19.61 -2.56
CA LEU A 382 3.13 -19.17 -1.61
C LEU A 382 4.56 -19.40 -2.12
N LYS A 383 4.86 -20.62 -2.60
CA LYS A 383 6.19 -20.94 -3.17
C LYS A 383 6.55 -20.02 -4.34
N ARG A 384 5.59 -19.77 -5.23
CA ARG A 384 5.81 -18.90 -6.39
C ARG A 384 6.03 -17.45 -5.98
N MET A 385 5.24 -16.96 -5.02
CA MET A 385 5.43 -15.64 -4.45
C MET A 385 6.82 -15.50 -3.82
N LEU A 386 7.26 -16.47 -3.01
CA LEU A 386 8.60 -16.46 -2.42
C LEU A 386 9.71 -16.44 -3.47
N ALA A 387 9.55 -17.18 -4.57
CA ALA A 387 10.50 -17.14 -5.68
C ALA A 387 10.56 -15.74 -6.33
N TRP A 388 9.40 -15.08 -6.52
CA TRP A 388 9.35 -13.71 -7.02
C TRP A 388 10.03 -12.72 -6.07
N GLY A 389 9.77 -12.83 -4.75
CA GLY A 389 10.40 -11.97 -3.75
C GLY A 389 11.92 -12.13 -3.71
N ALA A 390 12.40 -13.37 -3.63
CA ALA A 390 13.84 -13.68 -3.63
C ALA A 390 14.52 -13.24 -4.94
N GLY A 391 13.89 -13.54 -6.10
CA GLY A 391 14.43 -13.18 -7.41
C GLY A 391 14.51 -11.68 -7.64
N THR A 392 13.44 -10.94 -7.31
CA THR A 392 13.45 -9.47 -7.42
C THR A 392 14.43 -8.85 -6.43
N GLY A 393 14.47 -9.35 -5.19
CA GLY A 393 15.47 -8.91 -4.22
C GLY A 393 16.89 -9.17 -4.70
N ALA A 394 17.17 -10.36 -5.27
CA ALA A 394 18.48 -10.67 -5.85
C ALA A 394 18.85 -9.73 -7.00
N LEU A 395 17.92 -9.47 -7.92
CA LEU A 395 18.13 -8.52 -9.02
C LEU A 395 18.46 -7.11 -8.50
N ILE A 396 17.67 -6.61 -7.55
CA ILE A 396 17.90 -5.30 -6.93
C ILE A 396 19.26 -5.28 -6.23
N GLY A 397 19.59 -6.33 -5.47
CA GLY A 397 20.87 -6.46 -4.80
C GLY A 397 22.06 -6.42 -5.76
N VAL A 398 21.98 -7.14 -6.88
CA VAL A 398 23.01 -7.11 -7.94
C VAL A 398 23.15 -5.71 -8.54
N LEU A 399 22.03 -5.03 -8.85
CA LEU A 399 22.04 -3.67 -9.39
C LEU A 399 22.66 -2.66 -8.40
N MET A 400 22.30 -2.75 -7.11
CA MET A 400 22.87 -1.90 -6.05
C MET A 400 24.37 -2.17 -5.87
N ALA A 401 24.78 -3.43 -5.86
CA ALA A 401 26.19 -3.81 -5.72
C ALA A 401 27.02 -3.36 -6.93
N ALA A 402 26.52 -3.57 -8.14
CA ALA A 402 27.18 -3.11 -9.38
C ALA A 402 27.30 -1.57 -9.41
N GLY A 403 26.28 -0.86 -8.89
CA GLY A 403 26.26 0.59 -8.80
C GLY A 403 27.02 1.17 -7.60
N ALA A 404 27.51 0.36 -6.65
CA ALA A 404 28.00 0.83 -5.37
C ALA A 404 29.15 1.83 -5.45
N ALA A 405 29.96 1.77 -6.50
CA ALA A 405 31.02 2.74 -6.73
C ALA A 405 30.55 4.10 -7.27
N TRP A 406 29.38 4.17 -7.91
CA TRP A 406 28.89 5.37 -8.58
C TRP A 406 27.66 5.99 -7.92
N LEU A 407 26.76 5.16 -7.40
CA LEU A 407 25.52 5.63 -6.78
C LEU A 407 25.74 6.67 -5.68
N PRO A 408 26.67 6.49 -4.72
CA PRO A 408 26.92 7.53 -3.71
C PRO A 408 27.38 8.86 -4.31
N ARG A 409 28.16 8.83 -5.41
CA ARG A 409 28.65 10.03 -6.10
C ARG A 409 27.55 10.85 -6.77
N ALA A 410 26.41 10.22 -7.06
CA ALA A 410 25.24 10.93 -7.58
C ALA A 410 24.56 11.80 -6.51
N PHE A 411 24.80 11.51 -5.22
CA PHE A 411 24.21 12.24 -4.10
C PHE A 411 25.14 13.26 -3.46
N THR A 412 26.45 13.03 -3.50
CA THR A 412 27.44 13.87 -2.85
C THR A 412 28.80 13.81 -3.52
N SER A 413 29.57 14.92 -3.41
CA SER A 413 30.97 14.99 -3.81
C SER A 413 31.95 14.81 -2.64
N ASP A 414 31.47 14.68 -1.40
CA ASP A 414 32.29 14.51 -0.21
C ASP A 414 32.98 13.14 -0.21
N PRO A 415 34.33 13.07 -0.24
CA PRO A 415 35.05 11.80 -0.28
C PRO A 415 34.83 10.93 0.97
N GLY A 416 34.66 11.56 2.14
CA GLY A 416 34.43 10.84 3.40
C GLY A 416 33.06 10.16 3.41
N VAL A 417 32.03 10.84 2.94
CA VAL A 417 30.68 10.30 2.81
C VAL A 417 30.66 9.17 1.76
N ILE A 418 31.32 9.34 0.62
CA ILE A 418 31.40 8.31 -0.42
C ILE A 418 32.14 7.07 0.11
N ALA A 419 33.26 7.26 0.83
CA ALA A 419 34.04 6.17 1.40
C ALA A 419 33.24 5.36 2.45
N ALA A 420 32.37 6.02 3.23
CA ALA A 420 31.50 5.36 4.19
C ALA A 420 30.26 4.71 3.55
N ALA A 421 29.65 5.37 2.56
CA ALA A 421 28.45 4.90 1.90
C ALA A 421 28.69 3.67 1.01
N THR A 422 29.84 3.59 0.31
CA THR A 422 30.12 2.49 -0.64
C THR A 422 30.11 1.11 0.02
N PRO A 423 30.91 0.80 1.06
CA PRO A 423 30.87 -0.50 1.71
C PRO A 423 29.54 -0.76 2.42
N THR A 424 28.91 0.28 2.95
CA THR A 424 27.59 0.18 3.58
C THR A 424 26.51 -0.21 2.56
N LEU A 425 26.56 0.34 1.35
CA LEU A 425 25.65 0.00 0.26
C LEU A 425 25.83 -1.46 -0.20
N LEU A 426 27.06 -1.99 -0.19
CA LEU A 426 27.30 -3.41 -0.48
C LEU A 426 26.67 -4.33 0.57
N VAL A 427 26.71 -3.95 1.85
CA VAL A 427 25.98 -4.66 2.90
C VAL A 427 24.48 -4.62 2.68
N ALA A 428 23.92 -3.44 2.38
CA ALA A 428 22.49 -3.30 2.06
C ALA A 428 22.11 -4.13 0.82
N ALA A 429 22.94 -4.13 -0.22
CA ALA A 429 22.75 -4.90 -1.44
C ALA A 429 22.73 -6.42 -1.19
N SER A 430 23.67 -6.92 -0.37
CA SER A 430 23.78 -8.36 -0.05
C SER A 430 22.54 -8.90 0.67
N ALA A 431 21.81 -8.06 1.41
CA ALA A 431 20.62 -8.44 2.16
C ALA A 431 19.31 -8.34 1.33
N GLN A 432 19.35 -7.81 0.11
CA GLN A 432 18.14 -7.62 -0.70
C GLN A 432 17.35 -8.91 -0.99
N PRO A 433 17.97 -10.08 -1.27
CA PRO A 433 17.22 -11.31 -1.45
C PRO A 433 16.43 -11.71 -0.19
N LEU A 434 17.02 -11.51 1.00
CA LEU A 434 16.34 -11.72 2.28
C LEU A 434 15.19 -10.71 2.45
N ALA A 435 15.46 -9.44 2.18
CA ALA A 435 14.44 -8.40 2.23
C ALA A 435 13.25 -8.73 1.31
N GLY A 436 13.50 -9.20 0.07
CA GLY A 436 12.46 -9.61 -0.86
C GLY A 436 11.55 -10.71 -0.31
N VAL A 437 12.13 -11.73 0.32
CA VAL A 437 11.36 -12.79 0.99
C VAL A 437 10.55 -12.23 2.16
N VAL A 438 11.14 -11.36 2.99
CA VAL A 438 10.50 -10.76 4.16
C VAL A 438 9.30 -9.89 3.77
N PHE A 439 9.47 -8.99 2.81
CA PHE A 439 8.39 -8.13 2.32
C PHE A 439 7.23 -8.95 1.77
N LEU A 440 7.55 -10.00 1.05
CA LEU A 440 6.53 -10.86 0.47
C LEU A 440 5.76 -11.66 1.53
N LEU A 441 6.46 -12.25 2.51
CA LEU A 441 5.81 -12.95 3.63
C LEU A 441 4.94 -12.00 4.46
N ASP A 442 5.36 -10.76 4.65
CA ASP A 442 4.52 -9.72 5.26
C ASP A 442 3.24 -9.50 4.45
N GLY A 443 3.34 -9.39 3.12
CA GLY A 443 2.20 -9.28 2.21
C GLY A 443 1.25 -10.48 2.31
N VAL A 444 1.79 -11.70 2.31
CA VAL A 444 1.02 -12.95 2.48
C VAL A 444 0.25 -12.97 3.80
N LEU A 445 0.91 -12.69 4.92
CA LEU A 445 0.28 -12.70 6.24
C LEU A 445 -0.72 -11.53 6.41
N MET A 446 -0.46 -10.37 5.80
CA MET A 446 -1.44 -9.28 5.73
C MET A 446 -2.67 -9.69 4.91
N GLY A 447 -2.49 -10.33 3.77
CA GLY A 447 -3.58 -10.85 2.93
C GLY A 447 -4.43 -11.91 3.64
N ALA A 448 -3.79 -12.71 4.46
CA ALA A 448 -4.45 -13.68 5.34
C ALA A 448 -5.21 -13.04 6.52
N GLY A 449 -5.05 -11.73 6.76
CA GLY A 449 -5.66 -11.04 7.90
C GLY A 449 -4.99 -11.33 9.24
N ASP A 450 -3.77 -11.93 9.26
CA ASP A 450 -3.05 -12.30 10.49
C ASP A 450 -2.29 -11.11 11.11
N GLY A 451 -2.95 -9.96 11.14
CA GLY A 451 -2.40 -8.71 11.68
C GLY A 451 -1.97 -8.82 13.14
N ARG A 452 -2.70 -9.60 13.97
CA ARG A 452 -2.35 -9.79 15.38
C ARG A 452 -1.01 -10.49 15.57
N TYR A 453 -0.71 -11.46 14.72
CA TYR A 453 0.59 -12.10 14.71
C TYR A 453 1.68 -11.13 14.25
N LEU A 454 1.44 -10.41 13.15
CA LEU A 454 2.39 -9.42 12.63
C LEU A 454 2.71 -8.31 13.62
N ALA A 455 1.74 -7.87 14.43
CA ALA A 455 1.97 -6.92 15.52
C ALA A 455 2.95 -7.46 16.57
N ARG A 456 2.73 -8.68 17.03
CA ARG A 456 3.61 -9.35 18.02
C ARG A 456 5.00 -9.61 17.42
N ALA A 457 5.05 -10.13 16.21
CA ALA A 457 6.30 -10.38 15.48
C ALA A 457 7.11 -9.08 15.33
N GLY A 458 6.45 -7.97 14.95
CA GLY A 458 7.10 -6.67 14.84
C GLY A 458 7.75 -6.20 16.14
N LEU A 459 7.08 -6.39 17.28
CA LEU A 459 7.67 -6.07 18.58
C LEU A 459 8.83 -7.01 18.94
N VAL A 460 8.69 -8.31 18.69
CA VAL A 460 9.74 -9.31 18.96
C VAL A 460 11.00 -9.01 18.14
N THR A 461 10.87 -8.54 16.91
CA THR A 461 12.03 -8.23 16.05
C THR A 461 12.85 -7.02 16.54
N LEU A 462 12.28 -6.15 17.38
CA LEU A 462 13.01 -5.04 18.01
C LEU A 462 14.00 -5.54 19.09
N VAL A 463 13.69 -6.67 19.73
CA VAL A 463 14.49 -7.19 20.85
C VAL A 463 15.97 -7.46 20.48
N PRO A 464 16.29 -8.17 19.38
CA PRO A 464 17.68 -8.33 18.98
C PRO A 464 18.27 -7.08 18.32
N TYR A 465 17.45 -6.21 17.73
CA TYR A 465 17.94 -5.12 16.91
C TYR A 465 18.22 -3.82 17.70
N VAL A 466 17.25 -3.36 18.51
CA VAL A 466 17.36 -2.05 19.17
C VAL A 466 18.56 -2.00 20.13
N PRO A 467 18.79 -2.99 21.01
CA PRO A 467 19.99 -2.98 21.85
C PRO A 467 21.29 -2.95 21.03
N LEU A 468 21.33 -3.70 19.93
CA LEU A 468 22.52 -3.73 19.07
C LEU A 468 22.78 -2.36 18.40
N ALA A 469 21.72 -1.69 17.90
CA ALA A 469 21.83 -0.35 17.35
C ALA A 469 22.31 0.67 18.40
N LEU A 470 21.80 0.58 19.64
CA LEU A 470 22.21 1.44 20.75
C LEU A 470 23.67 1.20 21.15
N LEU A 471 24.14 -0.04 21.21
CA LEU A 471 25.53 -0.38 21.51
C LEU A 471 26.49 0.10 20.42
N ILE A 472 26.09 0.03 19.15
CA ILE A 472 26.88 0.55 18.02
C ILE A 472 26.95 2.07 18.09
N GLY A 473 25.81 2.75 18.23
CA GLY A 473 25.76 4.22 18.34
C GLY A 473 26.49 4.76 19.57
N GLY A 474 26.47 4.01 20.69
CA GLY A 474 27.21 4.33 21.91
C GLY A 474 28.73 4.04 21.83
N GLY A 475 29.24 3.50 20.73
CA GLY A 475 30.67 3.19 20.55
C GLY A 475 31.19 2.05 21.44
N VAL A 476 30.29 1.26 22.04
CA VAL A 476 30.63 0.19 22.99
C VAL A 476 31.20 -1.04 22.27
N LEU A 477 30.76 -1.30 21.03
CA LEU A 477 31.19 -2.46 20.27
C LEU A 477 32.59 -2.25 19.65
N PRO A 478 33.46 -3.25 19.68
CA PRO A 478 34.73 -3.20 18.97
C PRO A 478 34.51 -2.91 17.47
N GLY A 479 35.26 -1.92 16.95
CA GLY A 479 35.12 -1.47 15.55
C GLY A 479 34.04 -0.43 15.30
N ALA A 480 33.19 -0.08 16.27
CA ALA A 480 32.20 0.98 16.11
C ALA A 480 32.78 2.41 16.19
N GLY A 481 34.06 2.57 16.62
CA GLY A 481 34.68 3.89 16.84
C GLY A 481 35.03 4.67 15.57
N GLY A 482 34.90 4.09 14.38
CA GLY A 482 35.15 4.76 13.10
C GLY A 482 33.84 5.05 12.34
N ALA A 483 33.78 6.21 11.67
CA ALA A 483 32.58 6.60 10.90
C ALA A 483 32.15 5.52 9.88
N THR A 484 33.10 4.97 9.13
CA THR A 484 32.82 3.93 8.13
C THR A 484 32.50 2.59 8.78
N SER A 485 33.35 2.13 9.72
CA SER A 485 33.17 0.81 10.34
C SER A 485 31.91 0.75 11.21
N GLY A 486 31.62 1.80 12.00
CA GLY A 486 30.40 1.91 12.80
C GLY A 486 29.15 1.89 11.94
N LEU A 487 29.15 2.61 10.81
CA LEU A 487 28.04 2.63 9.89
C LEU A 487 27.82 1.29 9.20
N VAL A 488 28.87 0.60 8.78
CA VAL A 488 28.82 -0.75 8.20
C VAL A 488 28.21 -1.73 9.21
N LEU A 489 28.67 -1.70 10.48
CA LEU A 489 28.11 -2.53 11.55
C LEU A 489 26.62 -2.24 11.78
N LEU A 490 26.23 -0.97 11.77
CA LEU A 490 24.83 -0.56 11.92
C LEU A 490 23.96 -1.12 10.79
N TRP A 491 24.46 -1.08 9.55
CA TRP A 491 23.72 -1.64 8.42
C TRP A 491 23.73 -3.18 8.39
N ILE A 492 24.77 -3.84 8.90
CA ILE A 492 24.73 -5.29 9.16
C ILE A 492 23.63 -5.59 10.19
N ALA A 493 23.55 -4.82 11.27
CA ALA A 493 22.48 -4.99 12.25
C ALA A 493 21.07 -4.77 11.65
N PHE A 494 20.89 -3.74 10.85
CA PHE A 494 19.60 -3.44 10.22
C PHE A 494 19.25 -4.43 9.09
N ALA A 495 20.15 -4.57 8.10
CA ALA A 495 19.84 -5.30 6.88
C ALA A 495 19.89 -6.83 7.07
N TRP A 496 20.67 -7.34 8.04
CA TRP A 496 20.78 -8.77 8.32
C TRP A 496 20.07 -9.16 9.61
N VAL A 497 20.44 -8.59 10.77
CA VAL A 497 19.87 -9.06 12.05
C VAL A 497 18.38 -8.73 12.13
N PHE A 498 17.98 -7.49 11.88
CA PHE A 498 16.57 -7.08 11.92
C PHE A 498 15.74 -7.78 10.83
N MET A 499 16.24 -7.83 9.58
CA MET A 499 15.54 -8.53 8.50
C MET A 499 15.49 -10.05 8.70
N ALA A 500 16.55 -10.67 9.23
CA ALA A 500 16.52 -12.09 9.56
C ALA A 500 15.52 -12.41 10.68
N ALA A 501 15.46 -11.57 11.72
CA ALA A 501 14.46 -11.72 12.79
C ALA A 501 13.02 -11.60 12.24
N ARG A 502 12.76 -10.63 11.34
CA ARG A 502 11.48 -10.53 10.63
C ARG A 502 11.21 -11.75 9.75
N GLY A 503 12.22 -12.17 8.97
CA GLY A 503 12.13 -13.34 8.11
C GLY A 503 11.84 -14.61 8.90
N ALA A 504 12.53 -14.83 10.02
CA ALA A 504 12.33 -15.99 10.88
C ALA A 504 10.90 -16.03 11.44
N THR A 505 10.41 -14.93 12.01
CA THR A 505 9.07 -14.87 12.58
C THR A 505 7.99 -15.10 11.50
N THR A 506 8.06 -14.40 10.38
CA THR A 506 7.07 -14.53 9.29
C THR A 506 7.14 -15.89 8.58
N TYR A 507 8.34 -16.43 8.37
CA TYR A 507 8.55 -17.74 7.76
C TYR A 507 8.05 -18.88 8.65
N LEU A 508 8.37 -18.87 9.94
CA LEU A 508 7.86 -19.87 10.89
C LEU A 508 6.33 -19.88 10.92
N ARG A 509 5.70 -18.71 10.85
CA ARG A 509 4.24 -18.60 10.79
C ARG A 509 3.69 -19.17 9.49
N SER A 510 4.30 -18.88 8.37
CA SER A 510 3.86 -19.32 7.05
C SER A 510 3.97 -20.83 6.83
N ARG A 511 4.85 -21.52 7.55
CA ARG A 511 4.95 -23.00 7.52
C ARG A 511 3.80 -23.71 8.23
N GLY A 512 3.18 -23.05 9.20
CA GLY A 512 2.00 -23.58 9.90
C GLY A 512 0.71 -23.34 9.12
N THR A 513 -0.39 -23.92 9.58
CA THR A 513 -1.74 -23.73 8.99
C THR A 513 -2.53 -22.62 9.68
N ALA A 514 -2.09 -22.15 10.85
CA ALA A 514 -2.83 -21.24 11.71
C ALA A 514 -3.07 -19.82 11.14
N TRP A 515 -2.45 -19.46 10.02
CA TRP A 515 -2.68 -18.19 9.31
C TRP A 515 -3.74 -18.32 8.19
N ARG A 516 -4.17 -19.54 7.88
CA ARG A 516 -5.10 -19.83 6.77
C ARG A 516 -6.59 -19.74 7.19
N HIS A 517 -6.85 -19.58 8.49
CA HIS A 517 -8.22 -19.58 9.06
C HIS A 517 -8.77 -18.18 9.33
#